data_c283c6a98c89aa508e33304d9c7ff1f3
#
_entry.id   c283c6a98c89aa508e33304d9c7ff1f3
#
_cell.length_a   1.000
_cell.length_b   1.000
_cell.length_c   1.000
_cell.angle_alpha   90.00
_cell.angle_beta   90.00
_cell.angle_gamma   90.00
#
_symmetry.space_group_name_H-M   'P 1'
#
loop_
_entity.id
_entity.type
_entity.pdbx_description
1 polymer ?
#
loop_
_entity_poly.entity_id
_entity_poly.type
_entity_poly.pdbx_seq_one_letter_code
_entity_poly.pdbx_strand_id
1 'polypeptide(L)'
;HLKLRASYGLVGNDQMGSTRFAYLQYYTSGSNMNIYFGEDKKAFGTTLIEGIFANPSLTWEKARKFNFGIDAEFFHQRLTLSVDVFKEHRYDILTSLNTDDKLGFPYIVGQTAPIVNSGIVDNRGIEFQLGWDGRIGQHFRYWIRPNFTFARNMVKFCNEISYIDNNGRDCPWRYQTGRRVGENFCYIFDHFVADQDEADRLNAMNGGSGFAIWGPVQPGDVV
;
A
#
# COMPACT_ATOMS: atom_id res chain seq x y z
N HIS A 1 39.47 10.81 11.21
CA HIS A 1 38.46 11.85 11.27
C HIS A 1 37.10 11.22 11.61
N LEU A 2 36.36 11.83 12.53
CA LEU A 2 35.05 11.36 12.99
C LEU A 2 34.07 12.53 12.98
N LYS A 3 32.87 12.32 12.39
CA LYS A 3 31.78 13.28 12.36
C LYS A 3 30.48 12.60 12.76
N LEU A 4 29.77 13.19 13.70
CA LEU A 4 28.44 12.76 14.10
C LEU A 4 27.40 13.71 13.49
N ARG A 5 26.31 13.13 12.99
CA ARG A 5 25.17 13.86 12.43
C ARG A 5 23.91 13.42 13.14
N ALA A 6 23.04 14.36 13.43
CA ALA A 6 21.70 14.08 13.91
C ALA A 6 20.74 15.10 13.28
N SER A 7 19.59 14.65 12.84
CA SER A 7 18.53 15.52 12.36
C SER A 7 17.17 15.05 12.84
N TYR A 8 16.29 16.01 13.10
CA TYR A 8 14.88 15.77 13.37
C TYR A 8 14.07 16.83 12.63
N GLY A 9 13.00 16.42 11.96
CA GLY A 9 12.18 17.34 11.20
C GLY A 9 10.74 16.84 11.06
N LEU A 10 9.85 17.81 10.83
CA LEU A 10 8.47 17.60 10.44
C LEU A 10 8.32 18.05 8.98
N VAL A 11 7.82 17.17 8.13
CA VAL A 11 7.61 17.42 6.69
C VAL A 11 6.13 17.21 6.38
N GLY A 12 5.55 18.13 5.62
CA GLY A 12 4.21 18.01 5.06
C GLY A 12 4.27 17.53 3.62
N ASN A 13 3.23 16.81 3.19
CA ASN A 13 2.99 16.41 1.80
C ASN A 13 1.57 16.82 1.42
N ASP A 14 1.45 17.61 0.36
CA ASP A 14 0.18 18.08 -0.19
C ASP A 14 -0.24 17.33 -1.48
N GLN A 15 0.50 16.30 -1.84
CA GLN A 15 0.22 15.53 -3.04
C GLN A 15 -1.01 14.63 -2.84
N MET A 16 -2.16 15.11 -3.26
CA MET A 16 -3.46 14.45 -3.11
C MET A 16 -3.86 13.57 -4.30
N GLY A 17 -2.90 13.23 -5.18
CA GLY A 17 -3.19 12.47 -6.39
C GLY A 17 -4.16 13.20 -7.33
N SER A 18 -5.18 12.50 -7.83
CA SER A 18 -6.20 13.05 -8.73
C SER A 18 -7.32 13.82 -8.01
N THR A 19 -7.42 13.72 -6.69
CA THR A 19 -8.55 14.26 -5.92
C THR A 19 -8.22 15.66 -5.38
N ARG A 20 -8.04 16.61 -6.28
CA ARG A 20 -7.91 18.02 -5.89
C ARG A 20 -9.24 18.53 -5.35
N PHE A 21 -9.18 19.41 -4.36
CA PHE A 21 -10.35 20.08 -3.75
C PHE A 21 -11.37 19.14 -3.07
N ALA A 22 -10.90 17.99 -2.52
CA ALA A 22 -11.77 17.06 -1.80
C ALA A 22 -12.44 17.66 -0.55
N TYR A 23 -12.08 18.88 -0.16
CA TYR A 23 -12.73 19.66 0.89
C TYR A 23 -14.00 20.39 0.41
N LEU A 24 -14.24 20.45 -0.91
CA LEU A 24 -15.41 21.08 -1.50
C LEU A 24 -16.41 20.01 -1.95
N GLN A 25 -17.70 20.27 -1.70
CA GLN A 25 -18.76 19.48 -2.28
C GLN A 25 -18.93 19.86 -3.75
N TYR A 26 -18.98 18.86 -4.61
CA TYR A 26 -19.28 19.05 -6.02
C TYR A 26 -20.35 18.09 -6.51
N TYR A 27 -20.99 18.48 -7.59
CA TYR A 27 -22.06 17.72 -8.24
C TYR A 27 -21.57 17.26 -9.60
N THR A 28 -21.92 16.07 -9.97
CA THR A 28 -21.58 15.49 -11.27
C THR A 28 -22.83 15.08 -12.02
N SER A 29 -22.74 15.02 -13.33
CA SER A 29 -23.83 14.56 -14.16
C SER A 29 -23.90 13.04 -14.12
N GLY A 30 -25.02 12.50 -13.66
CA GLY A 30 -25.27 11.05 -13.58
C GLY A 30 -25.73 10.51 -14.92
N SER A 31 -24.84 9.82 -15.66
CA SER A 31 -25.20 9.25 -16.97
C SER A 31 -26.16 8.07 -16.90
N ASN A 32 -26.30 7.43 -15.72
CA ASN A 32 -27.13 6.23 -15.54
C ASN A 32 -28.34 6.43 -14.63
N MET A 33 -28.61 7.67 -14.19
CA MET A 33 -29.77 8.00 -13.36
C MET A 33 -30.67 8.95 -14.09
N ASN A 34 -31.48 8.41 -14.99
CA ASN A 34 -32.50 9.18 -15.65
C ASN A 34 -33.73 9.35 -14.74
N ILE A 35 -34.27 10.55 -14.67
CA ILE A 35 -35.57 10.78 -14.06
C ILE A 35 -36.63 10.42 -15.09
N TYR A 36 -37.55 9.55 -14.71
CA TYR A 36 -38.64 9.10 -15.52
C TYR A 36 -39.93 9.75 -15.04
N PHE A 37 -40.64 10.42 -15.94
CA PHE A 37 -41.91 11.06 -15.65
C PHE A 37 -43.01 10.55 -16.59
N GLY A 38 -44.25 10.57 -16.10
CA GLY A 38 -45.41 10.19 -16.84
C GLY A 38 -45.68 8.69 -16.93
N GLU A 39 -46.83 8.33 -17.49
CA GLU A 39 -47.24 6.92 -17.65
C GLU A 39 -46.33 6.14 -18.59
N ASP A 40 -45.75 6.79 -19.58
CA ASP A 40 -44.83 6.21 -20.56
C ASP A 40 -43.42 5.97 -20.03
N LYS A 41 -43.12 6.39 -18.80
CA LYS A 41 -41.79 6.25 -18.18
C LYS A 41 -40.66 6.69 -19.11
N LYS A 42 -40.80 7.78 -19.82
CA LYS A 42 -39.77 8.33 -20.69
C LYS A 42 -38.73 9.05 -19.87
N ALA A 43 -37.42 8.81 -20.19
CA ALA A 43 -36.33 9.53 -19.58
C ALA A 43 -36.42 11.03 -19.90
N PHE A 44 -36.44 11.88 -18.88
CA PHE A 44 -36.61 13.33 -19.04
C PHE A 44 -35.27 14.11 -19.05
N GLY A 45 -34.18 13.50 -18.72
CA GLY A 45 -32.86 14.14 -18.76
C GLY A 45 -31.85 13.55 -17.78
N THR A 46 -30.68 14.10 -17.84
CA THR A 46 -29.56 13.75 -16.93
C THR A 46 -29.78 14.41 -15.58
N THR A 47 -29.65 13.63 -14.50
CA THR A 47 -29.71 14.17 -13.15
C THR A 47 -28.34 14.66 -12.69
N LEU A 48 -28.33 15.68 -11.85
CA LEU A 48 -27.17 16.03 -11.05
C LEU A 48 -27.18 15.16 -9.80
N ILE A 49 -26.05 14.47 -9.55
CA ILE A 49 -25.83 13.69 -8.36
C ILE A 49 -24.68 14.29 -7.56
N GLU A 50 -24.73 14.15 -6.26
CA GLU A 50 -23.58 14.49 -5.42
C GLU A 50 -22.43 13.56 -5.74
N GLY A 51 -21.23 14.13 -5.87
CA GLY A 51 -19.98 13.38 -6.06
C GLY A 51 -19.44 12.80 -4.75
N ILE A 52 -18.12 12.83 -4.60
CA ILE A 52 -17.49 12.46 -3.33
C ILE A 52 -17.92 13.43 -2.23
N PHE A 53 -18.27 12.92 -1.07
CA PHE A 53 -18.59 13.75 0.08
C PHE A 53 -17.42 14.67 0.44
N ALA A 54 -17.70 15.95 0.59
CA ALA A 54 -16.72 16.91 1.03
C ALA A 54 -16.22 16.62 2.43
N ASN A 55 -14.92 16.80 2.64
CA ASN A 55 -14.35 16.80 3.98
C ASN A 55 -13.61 18.12 4.24
N PRO A 56 -14.25 19.10 4.85
CA PRO A 56 -13.63 20.38 5.16
C PRO A 56 -12.44 20.28 6.14
N SER A 57 -12.31 19.16 6.85
CA SER A 57 -11.25 18.94 7.84
C SER A 57 -9.97 18.35 7.23
N LEU A 58 -9.89 18.23 5.90
CA LEU A 58 -8.68 17.71 5.25
C LEU A 58 -7.45 18.55 5.55
N THR A 59 -6.39 17.87 5.92
CA THR A 59 -5.07 18.47 6.13
C THR A 59 -4.01 17.74 5.31
N TRP A 60 -2.81 18.29 5.26
CA TRP A 60 -1.67 17.65 4.63
C TRP A 60 -1.25 16.40 5.41
N GLU A 61 -0.78 15.41 4.71
CA GLU A 61 -0.04 14.30 5.31
C GLU A 61 1.21 14.82 5.97
N LYS A 62 1.60 14.24 7.10
CA LYS A 62 2.74 14.66 7.89
C LYS A 62 3.68 13.51 8.15
N ALA A 63 4.98 13.80 8.12
CA ALA A 63 6.03 12.85 8.45
C ALA A 63 6.99 13.44 9.47
N ARG A 64 7.11 12.79 10.63
CA ARG A 64 8.19 13.03 11.59
C ARG A 64 9.37 12.16 11.20
N LYS A 65 10.49 12.80 10.87
CA LYS A 65 11.72 12.12 10.44
C LYS A 65 12.81 12.32 11.46
N PHE A 66 13.45 11.25 11.84
CA PHE A 66 14.64 11.23 12.66
C PHE A 66 15.74 10.50 11.90
N ASN A 67 16.93 11.08 11.84
CA ASN A 67 18.12 10.47 11.29
C ASN A 67 19.30 10.71 12.24
N PHE A 68 20.09 9.66 12.42
CA PHE A 68 21.37 9.72 13.13
C PHE A 68 22.44 9.06 12.28
N GLY A 69 23.52 9.78 12.02
CA GLY A 69 24.60 9.32 11.15
C GLY A 69 25.98 9.47 11.77
N ILE A 70 26.88 8.57 11.37
CA ILE A 70 28.28 8.57 11.73
C ILE A 70 29.08 8.50 10.45
N ASP A 71 29.97 9.49 10.25
CA ASP A 71 30.99 9.44 9.20
C ASP A 71 32.36 9.31 9.84
N ALA A 72 33.14 8.33 9.39
CA ALA A 72 34.48 8.07 9.90
C ALA A 72 35.49 7.87 8.76
N GLU A 73 36.65 8.42 8.93
CA GLU A 73 37.76 8.28 8.00
C GLU A 73 38.99 7.71 8.73
N PHE A 74 39.61 6.70 8.13
CA PHE A 74 40.78 6.02 8.66
C PHE A 74 41.89 5.94 7.62
N PHE A 75 43.09 5.67 8.05
CA PHE A 75 44.26 5.42 7.20
C PHE A 75 44.54 6.57 6.18
N HIS A 76 44.53 7.82 6.66
CA HIS A 76 44.70 9.01 5.82
C HIS A 76 43.67 9.06 4.65
N GLN A 77 42.40 8.86 4.98
CA GLN A 77 41.26 8.88 4.06
C GLN A 77 41.19 7.72 3.05
N ARG A 78 41.99 6.66 3.28
CA ARG A 78 41.88 5.46 2.43
C ARG A 78 40.66 4.63 2.73
N LEU A 79 40.22 4.63 3.99
CA LEU A 79 39.01 3.95 4.42
C LEU A 79 38.01 5.00 4.89
N THR A 80 36.85 5.04 4.25
CA THR A 80 35.72 5.89 4.63
C THR A 80 34.54 5.00 5.02
N LEU A 81 33.87 5.37 6.09
CA LEU A 81 32.69 4.68 6.61
C LEU A 81 31.59 5.71 6.84
N SER A 82 30.41 5.45 6.32
CA SER A 82 29.20 6.20 6.66
C SER A 82 28.10 5.23 7.09
N VAL A 83 27.51 5.48 8.23
CA VAL A 83 26.39 4.70 8.76
C VAL A 83 25.29 5.67 9.14
N ASP A 84 24.10 5.46 8.62
CA ASP A 84 22.91 6.23 8.97
C ASP A 84 21.81 5.31 9.49
N VAL A 85 21.18 5.68 10.59
CA VAL A 85 19.98 5.04 11.11
C VAL A 85 18.86 6.04 11.07
N PHE A 86 17.74 5.65 10.47
CA PHE A 86 16.61 6.52 10.33
C PHE A 86 15.31 5.90 10.83
N LYS A 87 14.41 6.77 11.27
CA LYS A 87 13.03 6.45 11.61
C LYS A 87 12.12 7.55 11.08
N GLU A 88 11.06 7.13 10.39
CA GLU A 88 10.03 8.01 9.88
C GLU A 88 8.67 7.53 10.38
N HIS A 89 7.89 8.45 10.94
CA HIS A 89 6.51 8.22 11.35
C HIS A 89 5.61 9.12 10.51
N ARG A 90 4.89 8.51 9.57
CA ARG A 90 3.91 9.17 8.72
C ARG A 90 2.54 9.02 9.35
N TYR A 91 1.82 10.11 9.45
CA TYR A 91 0.48 10.16 10.00
C TYR A 91 -0.38 11.17 9.24
N ASP A 92 -1.67 11.18 9.49
CA ASP A 92 -2.64 11.95 8.74
C ASP A 92 -2.60 11.58 7.22
N ILE A 93 -2.21 10.35 6.88
CA ILE A 93 -2.18 9.89 5.50
C ILE A 93 -3.61 9.83 4.97
N LEU A 94 -3.80 10.36 3.77
CA LEU A 94 -5.09 10.39 3.11
C LEU A 94 -5.54 8.98 2.73
N THR A 95 -6.69 8.58 3.24
CA THR A 95 -7.32 7.29 2.94
C THR A 95 -8.77 7.49 2.59
N SER A 96 -9.30 6.70 1.66
CA SER A 96 -10.74 6.63 1.42
C SER A 96 -11.40 5.79 2.50
N LEU A 97 -12.54 6.24 2.99
CA LEU A 97 -13.42 5.37 3.75
C LEU A 97 -14.06 4.38 2.77
N ASN A 98 -14.02 3.09 3.09
CA ASN A 98 -14.73 2.11 2.29
C ASN A 98 -16.25 2.28 2.46
N THR A 99 -16.99 2.18 1.36
CA THR A 99 -18.44 2.28 1.33
C THR A 99 -19.17 0.98 1.67
N ASP A 100 -18.43 -0.07 2.08
CA ASP A 100 -19.07 -1.30 2.52
C ASP A 100 -19.89 -1.06 3.79
N ASP A 101 -21.08 -1.66 3.84
CA ASP A 101 -22.10 -1.54 4.92
C ASP A 101 -21.55 -1.73 6.35
N LYS A 102 -20.34 -2.26 6.47
CA LYS A 102 -19.72 -2.64 7.76
C LYS A 102 -18.92 -1.52 8.42
N LEU A 103 -18.61 -0.43 7.72
CA LEU A 103 -17.85 0.71 8.28
C LEU A 103 -18.72 1.84 8.82
N GLY A 104 -20.02 1.66 8.84
CA GLY A 104 -20.93 2.66 9.39
C GLY A 104 -21.08 3.92 8.54
N PHE A 105 -20.49 3.96 7.34
CA PHE A 105 -20.79 5.01 6.37
C PHE A 105 -21.91 4.52 5.47
N PRO A 106 -23.13 5.10 5.58
CA PRO A 106 -24.27 4.63 4.81
C PRO A 106 -24.00 4.84 3.32
N TYR A 107 -24.17 3.77 2.52
CA TYR A 107 -24.20 3.88 1.08
C TYR A 107 -25.48 4.63 0.68
N ILE A 108 -25.33 5.90 0.35
CA ILE A 108 -26.38 6.67 -0.28
C ILE A 108 -26.18 6.57 -1.78
N VAL A 109 -27.22 6.18 -2.50
CA VAL A 109 -27.17 5.91 -3.93
C VAL A 109 -26.42 6.99 -4.71
N GLY A 110 -25.35 6.58 -5.38
CA GLY A 110 -24.54 7.46 -6.22
C GLY A 110 -23.44 8.25 -5.53
N GLN A 111 -23.28 8.14 -4.21
CA GLN A 111 -22.27 8.87 -3.46
C GLN A 111 -21.03 8.00 -3.15
N THR A 112 -19.87 8.63 -3.17
CA THR A 112 -18.60 8.02 -2.81
C THR A 112 -18.16 8.52 -1.44
N ALA A 113 -17.65 7.62 -0.60
CA ALA A 113 -17.18 7.96 0.73
C ALA A 113 -16.11 9.06 0.70
N PRO A 114 -16.07 9.94 1.73
CA PRO A 114 -15.10 11.01 1.80
C PRO A 114 -13.67 10.47 2.00
N ILE A 115 -12.71 11.27 1.58
CA ILE A 115 -11.31 11.09 1.92
C ILE A 115 -11.06 11.66 3.31
N VAL A 116 -10.33 10.95 4.14
CA VAL A 116 -10.00 11.34 5.51
C VAL A 116 -8.52 11.18 5.80
N ASN A 117 -8.01 11.99 6.74
CA ASN A 117 -6.64 11.90 7.23
C ASN A 117 -6.56 10.91 8.40
N SER A 118 -6.38 9.63 8.11
CA SER A 118 -6.40 8.60 9.16
C SER A 118 -5.28 7.58 9.08
N GLY A 119 -4.64 7.41 7.92
CA GLY A 119 -3.58 6.42 7.75
C GLY A 119 -2.33 6.74 8.56
N ILE A 120 -1.69 5.70 9.11
CA ILE A 120 -0.42 5.79 9.85
C ILE A 120 0.52 4.70 9.36
N VAL A 121 1.74 5.11 8.98
CA VAL A 121 2.80 4.21 8.52
C VAL A 121 4.11 4.58 9.20
N ASP A 122 4.77 3.59 9.78
CA ASP A 122 6.13 3.71 10.28
C ASP A 122 7.11 3.18 9.25
N ASN A 123 8.25 3.83 9.10
CA ASN A 123 9.39 3.35 8.33
C ASN A 123 10.66 3.52 9.14
N ARG A 124 11.56 2.53 9.12
CA ARG A 124 12.85 2.56 9.79
C ARG A 124 13.87 1.78 9.00
N GLY A 125 15.11 2.19 9.11
CA GLY A 125 16.15 1.51 8.40
C GLY A 125 17.55 1.91 8.84
N ILE A 126 18.50 1.26 8.20
CA ILE A 126 19.92 1.52 8.33
C ILE A 126 20.53 1.58 6.93
N GLU A 127 21.40 2.53 6.73
CA GLU A 127 22.19 2.69 5.53
C GLU A 127 23.67 2.60 5.92
N PHE A 128 24.41 1.87 5.13
CA PHE A 128 25.82 1.64 5.35
C PHE A 128 26.56 1.86 4.03
N GLN A 129 27.60 2.66 4.07
CA GLN A 129 28.48 2.89 2.95
C GLN A 129 29.94 2.75 3.41
N LEU A 130 30.69 1.93 2.72
CA LEU A 130 32.12 1.77 2.92
C LEU A 130 32.86 2.24 1.67
N GLY A 131 33.96 2.95 1.84
CA GLY A 131 34.83 3.31 0.75
C GLY A 131 36.26 2.87 1.07
N TRP A 132 36.92 2.22 0.12
CA TRP A 132 38.32 1.86 0.20
C TRP A 132 39.07 2.34 -1.04
N ASP A 133 40.08 3.16 -0.85
CA ASP A 133 40.99 3.62 -1.88
C ASP A 133 42.37 2.99 -1.70
N GLY A 134 42.76 2.11 -2.63
CA GLY A 134 43.98 1.36 -2.60
C GLY A 134 44.93 1.71 -3.73
N ARG A 135 46.22 1.42 -3.51
CA ARG A 135 47.28 1.60 -4.51
C ARG A 135 48.22 0.40 -4.48
N ILE A 136 48.49 -0.15 -5.65
CA ILE A 136 49.44 -1.22 -5.85
C ILE A 136 50.59 -0.71 -6.67
N GLY A 137 51.79 -0.62 -6.10
CA GLY A 137 52.94 -0.02 -6.74
C GLY A 137 52.76 1.46 -7.01
N GLN A 138 53.42 1.98 -8.06
CA GLN A 138 53.36 3.41 -8.42
C GLN A 138 52.28 3.75 -9.44
N HIS A 139 51.77 2.77 -10.19
CA HIS A 139 50.94 3.00 -11.38
C HIS A 139 49.52 2.51 -11.29
N PHE A 140 49.17 1.64 -10.31
CA PHE A 140 47.83 1.09 -10.21
C PHE A 140 47.08 1.62 -8.98
N ARG A 141 45.97 2.31 -9.22
CA ARG A 141 45.04 2.76 -8.18
C ARG A 141 43.70 2.06 -8.38
N TYR A 142 43.09 1.64 -7.29
CA TYR A 142 41.78 1.02 -7.30
C TYR A 142 40.95 1.58 -6.15
N TRP A 143 39.62 1.54 -6.31
CA TRP A 143 38.68 1.88 -5.26
C TRP A 143 37.53 0.87 -5.25
N ILE A 144 36.95 0.65 -4.05
CA ILE A 144 35.79 -0.20 -3.83
C ILE A 144 34.84 0.59 -2.94
N ARG A 145 33.58 0.74 -3.36
CA ARG A 145 32.55 1.52 -2.64
C ARG A 145 31.24 0.75 -2.54
N PRO A 146 31.19 -0.32 -1.73
CA PRO A 146 29.92 -1.01 -1.46
C PRO A 146 28.99 -0.10 -0.65
N ASN A 147 27.72 -0.20 -0.95
CA ASN A 147 26.65 0.36 -0.15
C ASN A 147 25.63 -0.73 0.20
N PHE A 148 24.99 -0.57 1.33
CA PHE A 148 23.93 -1.45 1.78
C PHE A 148 22.85 -0.62 2.46
N THR A 149 21.61 -0.83 2.05
CA THR A 149 20.45 -0.19 2.65
C THR A 149 19.45 -1.27 3.06
N PHE A 150 19.04 -1.21 4.30
CA PHE A 150 17.95 -2.02 4.81
C PHE A 150 16.86 -1.11 5.37
N ALA A 151 15.67 -1.18 4.79
CA ALA A 151 14.51 -0.42 5.25
C ALA A 151 13.31 -1.34 5.44
N ARG A 152 12.54 -1.08 6.48
CA ARG A 152 11.29 -1.80 6.75
C ARG A 152 10.20 -0.81 7.15
N ASN A 153 9.16 -0.80 6.35
CA ASN A 153 7.94 -0.07 6.67
C ASN A 153 6.91 -1.00 7.34
N MET A 154 5.91 -0.40 7.99
CA MET A 154 4.79 -1.09 8.61
C MET A 154 3.58 -0.16 8.63
N VAL A 155 2.46 -0.63 8.13
CA VAL A 155 1.17 0.02 8.30
C VAL A 155 0.76 -0.13 9.76
N LYS A 156 0.62 0.99 10.47
CA LYS A 156 0.19 1.02 11.87
C LYS A 156 -1.31 1.12 11.99
N PHE A 157 -1.90 1.86 11.09
CA PHE A 157 -3.34 2.04 11.03
C PHE A 157 -3.76 2.39 9.60
N CYS A 158 -4.82 1.77 9.14
CA CYS A 158 -5.63 2.19 8.00
C CYS A 158 -7.10 1.85 8.27
N ASN A 159 -8.00 2.51 7.56
CA ASN A 159 -9.44 2.23 7.70
C ASN A 159 -9.76 0.89 7.03
N GLU A 160 -9.77 -0.17 7.81
CA GLU A 160 -10.06 -1.52 7.35
C GLU A 160 -11.41 -1.99 7.84
N ILE A 161 -12.12 -2.68 6.97
CA ILE A 161 -13.34 -3.41 7.29
C ILE A 161 -13.00 -4.84 7.68
N SER A 162 -13.95 -5.53 8.29
CA SER A 162 -13.84 -6.98 8.44
C SER A 162 -13.95 -7.64 7.08
N TYR A 163 -12.85 -8.19 6.58
CA TYR A 163 -12.83 -8.95 5.32
C TYR A 163 -13.32 -10.37 5.58
N ILE A 164 -14.57 -10.63 5.26
CA ILE A 164 -15.21 -11.94 5.41
C ILE A 164 -15.53 -12.48 4.02
N ASP A 165 -15.23 -13.76 3.78
CA ASP A 165 -15.60 -14.45 2.55
C ASP A 165 -17.11 -14.76 2.48
N ASN A 166 -17.56 -15.32 1.36
CA ASN A 166 -18.96 -15.70 1.17
C ASN A 166 -19.46 -16.78 2.16
N ASN A 167 -18.54 -17.46 2.83
CA ASN A 167 -18.83 -18.48 3.83
C ASN A 167 -18.76 -17.98 5.28
N GLY A 168 -18.58 -16.66 5.46
CA GLY A 168 -18.46 -16.05 6.79
C GLY A 168 -17.09 -16.21 7.46
N ARG A 169 -16.04 -16.62 6.71
CA ARG A 169 -14.69 -16.81 7.25
C ARG A 169 -13.88 -15.54 7.11
N ASP A 170 -13.10 -15.23 8.15
CA ASP A 170 -12.17 -14.11 8.11
C ASP A 170 -11.05 -14.33 7.08
N CYS A 171 -10.72 -13.26 6.36
CA CYS A 171 -9.69 -13.24 5.32
C CYS A 171 -8.44 -12.46 5.78
N PRO A 172 -7.61 -13.02 6.68
CA PRO A 172 -6.51 -12.28 7.30
C PRO A 172 -5.46 -11.78 6.32
N TRP A 173 -5.38 -12.36 5.11
CA TRP A 173 -4.47 -11.89 4.04
C TRP A 173 -4.90 -10.57 3.40
N ARG A 174 -6.13 -10.11 3.63
CA ARG A 174 -6.63 -8.83 3.09
C ARG A 174 -6.31 -7.64 4.00
N TYR A 175 -6.00 -7.88 5.27
CA TYR A 175 -5.65 -6.81 6.20
C TYR A 175 -4.25 -6.28 5.92
N GLN A 176 -4.11 -4.95 5.93
CA GLN A 176 -2.84 -4.24 5.75
C GLN A 176 -2.21 -3.82 7.08
N THR A 177 -3.03 -3.56 8.10
CA THR A 177 -2.56 -3.16 9.44
C THR A 177 -1.65 -4.23 10.03
N GLY A 178 -0.47 -3.81 10.50
CA GLY A 178 0.57 -4.70 11.01
C GLY A 178 1.50 -5.28 9.94
N ARG A 179 1.26 -5.00 8.65
CA ARG A 179 2.03 -5.52 7.50
C ARG A 179 2.84 -4.44 6.83
N ARG A 180 3.68 -4.85 5.89
CA ARG A 180 4.42 -3.91 5.03
C ARG A 180 3.50 -3.30 3.99
N VAL A 181 3.76 -2.06 3.65
CA VAL A 181 3.10 -1.43 2.50
C VAL A 181 3.47 -2.19 1.22
N GLY A 182 2.46 -2.58 0.45
CA GLY A 182 2.65 -3.32 -0.80
C GLY A 182 3.02 -4.79 -0.61
N GLU A 183 2.77 -5.38 0.56
CA GLU A 183 2.91 -6.82 0.76
C GLU A 183 1.86 -7.57 -0.06
N ASN A 184 2.32 -8.46 -0.92
CA ASN A 184 1.46 -9.28 -1.77
C ASN A 184 1.34 -10.69 -1.19
N PHE A 185 0.12 -11.23 -1.24
CA PHE A 185 -0.17 -12.61 -0.90
C PHE A 185 -0.34 -13.41 -2.18
N CYS A 186 0.38 -14.50 -2.25
CA CYS A 186 0.28 -15.45 -3.36
C CYS A 186 0.00 -16.84 -2.80
N TYR A 187 -0.62 -17.67 -3.58
CA TYR A 187 -0.66 -19.10 -3.30
C TYR A 187 0.75 -19.68 -3.36
N ILE A 188 1.02 -20.63 -2.49
CA ILE A 188 2.27 -21.39 -2.51
C ILE A 188 2.02 -22.59 -3.41
N PHE A 189 2.89 -22.78 -4.40
CA PHE A 189 2.88 -23.98 -5.21
C PHE A 189 3.08 -25.21 -4.33
N ASP A 190 2.20 -26.19 -4.43
CA ASP A 190 2.30 -27.47 -3.73
C ASP A 190 2.84 -28.53 -4.68
N HIS A 191 2.06 -28.89 -5.70
CA HIS A 191 2.48 -29.87 -6.71
C HIS A 191 1.67 -29.70 -8.01
N PHE A 192 2.03 -30.49 -9.03
CA PHE A 192 1.20 -30.65 -10.22
C PHE A 192 0.23 -31.81 -10.03
N VAL A 193 -1.01 -31.64 -10.50
CA VAL A 193 -2.01 -32.70 -10.51
C VAL A 193 -1.46 -33.91 -11.28
N ALA A 194 -1.33 -35.04 -10.59
CA ALA A 194 -0.63 -36.21 -11.14
C ALA A 194 -1.45 -36.97 -12.18
N ASP A 195 -2.74 -37.19 -11.90
CA ASP A 195 -3.63 -38.03 -12.71
C ASP A 195 -5.09 -37.53 -12.67
N GLN A 196 -5.96 -38.23 -13.42
CA GLN A 196 -7.38 -37.91 -13.51
C GLN A 196 -8.11 -38.15 -12.19
N ASP A 197 -7.71 -39.16 -11.43
CA ASP A 197 -8.36 -39.50 -10.15
C ASP A 197 -8.13 -38.35 -9.10
N GLU A 198 -6.97 -37.76 -9.14
CA GLU A 198 -6.67 -36.57 -8.32
C GLU A 198 -7.43 -35.33 -8.80
N ALA A 199 -7.48 -35.11 -10.12
CA ALA A 199 -8.26 -34.01 -10.69
C ALA A 199 -9.75 -34.14 -10.31
N ASP A 200 -10.32 -35.33 -10.40
CA ASP A 200 -11.72 -35.56 -10.05
C ASP A 200 -11.99 -35.33 -8.55
N ARG A 201 -11.06 -35.73 -7.69
CA ARG A 201 -11.15 -35.43 -6.22
C ARG A 201 -11.11 -33.92 -5.95
N LEU A 202 -10.19 -33.19 -6.59
CA LEU A 202 -10.09 -31.75 -6.42
C LEU A 202 -11.33 -31.02 -6.96
N ASN A 203 -11.85 -31.46 -8.09
CA ASN A 203 -13.06 -30.90 -8.70
C ASN A 203 -14.33 -31.19 -7.89
N ALA A 204 -14.36 -32.29 -7.13
CA ALA A 204 -15.46 -32.63 -6.25
C ALA A 204 -15.45 -31.84 -4.92
N MET A 205 -14.37 -31.15 -4.60
CA MET A 205 -14.28 -30.35 -3.38
C MET A 205 -15.28 -29.18 -3.39
N ASN A 206 -15.57 -28.64 -2.22
CA ASN A 206 -16.46 -27.50 -2.04
C ASN A 206 -17.89 -27.71 -2.62
N GLY A 207 -18.41 -28.93 -2.53
CA GLY A 207 -19.76 -29.26 -3.02
C GLY A 207 -19.89 -29.22 -4.56
N GLY A 208 -18.81 -29.52 -5.25
CA GLY A 208 -18.77 -29.49 -6.72
C GLY A 208 -18.37 -28.16 -7.34
N SER A 209 -18.04 -27.14 -6.51
CA SER A 209 -17.52 -25.87 -6.99
C SER A 209 -16.04 -25.93 -7.37
N GLY A 210 -15.38 -27.06 -7.10
CA GLY A 210 -13.97 -27.29 -7.40
C GLY A 210 -13.00 -26.67 -6.40
N PHE A 211 -11.72 -27.02 -6.56
CA PHE A 211 -10.61 -26.46 -5.78
C PHE A 211 -10.18 -25.10 -6.34
N ALA A 212 -10.08 -24.98 -7.66
CA ALA A 212 -9.55 -23.81 -8.34
C ALA A 212 -10.64 -22.78 -8.70
N ILE A 213 -10.33 -21.52 -8.52
CA ILE A 213 -11.23 -20.40 -8.85
C ILE A 213 -11.36 -20.15 -10.35
N TRP A 214 -10.45 -20.70 -11.17
CA TRP A 214 -10.44 -20.53 -12.62
C TRP A 214 -11.19 -21.63 -13.38
N GLY A 215 -11.69 -22.67 -12.71
CA GLY A 215 -12.48 -23.74 -13.30
C GLY A 215 -12.00 -25.14 -12.94
N PRO A 216 -12.51 -26.19 -13.61
CA PRO A 216 -12.12 -27.56 -13.34
C PRO A 216 -10.63 -27.79 -13.58
N VAL A 217 -10.02 -28.49 -12.66
CA VAL A 217 -8.59 -28.86 -12.68
C VAL A 217 -8.41 -30.11 -13.53
N GLN A 218 -7.30 -30.18 -14.27
CA GLN A 218 -6.91 -31.30 -15.12
C GLN A 218 -5.52 -31.83 -14.76
N PRO A 219 -5.15 -33.07 -15.13
CA PRO A 219 -3.79 -33.55 -14.94
C PRO A 219 -2.75 -32.61 -15.56
N GLY A 220 -1.72 -32.26 -14.73
CA GLY A 220 -0.69 -31.29 -15.11
C GLY A 220 -0.96 -29.86 -14.69
N ASP A 221 -2.13 -29.52 -14.18
CA ASP A 221 -2.42 -28.23 -13.59
C ASP A 221 -1.71 -28.06 -12.24
N VAL A 222 -1.60 -26.82 -11.78
CA VAL A 222 -0.95 -26.44 -10.53
C VAL A 222 -1.93 -26.44 -9.36
N VAL A 223 -1.52 -27.04 -8.25
CA VAL A 223 -2.24 -27.04 -6.96
C VAL A 223 -1.46 -26.22 -5.95
#